data_929566e165a32671b1a2d98b1bae153d
#
_entry.id   929566e165a32671b1a2d98b1bae153d
#
_cell.length_a   1.000
_cell.length_b   1.000
_cell.length_c   1.000
_cell.angle_alpha   90.00
_cell.angle_beta   90.00
_cell.angle_gamma   90.00
#
_symmetry.space_group_name_H-M   'P 1'
#
loop_
_entity.id
_entity.type
_entity.pdbx_description
1 polymer ?
#
loop_
_entity_poly.entity_id
_entity_poly.type
_entity_poly.pdbx_seq_one_letter_code
_entity_poly.pdbx_strand_id
1 'polypeptide(L)'
;LVDYHCHINPREIYEDRRFENLAQVWLGGKQPDGSYAGDHYKWRVMRSNGVSEDYITGDQPDYERYLKFVESLQMAIGNPMYHWCHLELKKFFGYDKPLTPETAEEVWRHCNDKLQNDPNMTVRGLIRQSNVAFIGTTDDPTDSLEWHKKIAADPTFTVKVCPSFRPDKAINIQKPGYLSYIDQLAHCVQKESLDSVQEICDALRQRLEYFVSLGCRASDHGLDY
;
A
#
# COMPACT_ATOMS: atom_id res chain seq x y z
N LEU A 1 17.98 -4.46 -3.61
CA LEU A 1 16.98 -3.66 -4.26
C LEU A 1 16.78 -2.34 -3.50
N VAL A 2 16.60 -1.24 -4.22
CA VAL A 2 16.17 0.06 -3.68
C VAL A 2 14.76 0.31 -4.21
N ASP A 3 13.79 0.26 -3.33
CA ASP A 3 12.39 0.57 -3.62
C ASP A 3 12.14 2.03 -3.22
N TYR A 4 12.36 2.93 -4.15
CA TYR A 4 12.28 4.38 -3.89
C TYR A 4 10.84 4.91 -3.87
N HIS A 5 9.87 4.10 -4.25
CA HIS A 5 8.45 4.44 -4.26
C HIS A 5 7.57 3.21 -4.07
N CYS A 6 6.84 3.15 -2.98
CA CYS A 6 5.84 2.12 -2.72
C CYS A 6 4.69 2.66 -1.85
N HIS A 7 3.63 1.86 -1.73
CA HIS A 7 2.45 2.16 -0.92
C HIS A 7 2.32 1.23 0.30
N ILE A 8 3.41 0.61 0.74
CA ILE A 8 3.40 -0.24 1.93
C ILE A 8 3.13 0.64 3.16
N ASN A 9 2.17 0.23 3.99
CA ASN A 9 1.86 0.93 5.22
C ASN A 9 2.99 0.73 6.26
N PRO A 10 3.67 1.81 6.71
CA PRO A 10 4.76 1.69 7.67
C PRO A 10 4.32 1.07 9.02
N ARG A 11 3.06 1.23 9.42
CA ARG A 11 2.51 0.55 10.60
C ARG A 11 2.58 -0.97 10.46
N GLU A 12 2.21 -1.52 9.30
CA GLU A 12 2.26 -2.96 9.05
C GLU A 12 3.71 -3.50 9.06
N ILE A 13 4.68 -2.68 8.62
CA ILE A 13 6.12 -3.01 8.75
C ILE A 13 6.53 -3.04 10.22
N TYR A 14 6.13 -2.04 11.01
CA TYR A 14 6.49 -1.97 12.43
C TYR A 14 5.88 -3.13 13.22
N GLU A 15 4.59 -3.39 13.04
CA GLU A 15 3.85 -4.46 13.72
C GLU A 15 4.20 -5.86 13.18
N ASP A 16 4.98 -5.95 12.10
CA ASP A 16 5.32 -7.19 11.40
C ASP A 16 4.08 -8.05 11.09
N ARG A 17 3.07 -7.40 10.51
CA ARG A 17 1.76 -7.99 10.25
C ARG A 17 1.87 -9.31 9.51
N ARG A 18 1.04 -10.26 9.90
CA ARG A 18 0.77 -11.50 9.16
C ARG A 18 -0.57 -11.39 8.44
N PHE A 19 -0.60 -11.80 7.17
CA PHE A 19 -1.84 -11.86 6.40
C PHE A 19 -2.60 -13.15 6.70
N GLU A 20 -3.92 -13.06 6.80
CA GLU A 20 -4.76 -14.23 7.08
C GLU A 20 -4.90 -15.15 5.86
N ASN A 21 -4.92 -14.56 4.65
CA ASN A 21 -5.11 -15.28 3.41
C ASN A 21 -4.59 -14.51 2.19
N LEU A 22 -4.58 -15.20 1.04
CA LEU A 22 -4.06 -14.66 -0.21
C LEU A 22 -4.89 -13.47 -0.76
N ALA A 23 -6.21 -13.42 -0.50
CA ALA A 23 -7.03 -12.29 -0.91
C ALA A 23 -6.60 -11.01 -0.18
N GLN A 24 -6.27 -11.09 1.11
CA GLN A 24 -5.76 -9.93 1.84
C GLN A 24 -4.41 -9.46 1.31
N VAL A 25 -3.53 -10.38 0.88
CA VAL A 25 -2.26 -10.01 0.23
C VAL A 25 -2.48 -9.29 -1.10
N TRP A 26 -3.42 -9.78 -1.91
CA TRP A 26 -3.60 -9.30 -3.29
C TRP A 26 -4.63 -8.20 -3.43
N LEU A 27 -5.76 -8.32 -2.73
CA LEU A 27 -6.90 -7.41 -2.90
C LEU A 27 -7.06 -6.46 -1.71
N GLY A 28 -6.30 -6.71 -0.64
CA GLY A 28 -6.47 -5.97 0.59
C GLY A 28 -7.80 -6.23 1.28
N GLY A 29 -8.14 -5.36 2.21
CA GLY A 29 -9.34 -5.49 3.01
C GLY A 29 -9.81 -4.17 3.62
N LYS A 30 -10.92 -4.26 4.33
CA LYS A 30 -11.53 -3.15 5.05
C LYS A 30 -10.65 -2.72 6.22
N GLN A 31 -10.40 -1.45 6.33
CA GLN A 31 -9.64 -0.85 7.42
C GLN A 31 -10.56 -0.54 8.62
N PRO A 32 -10.01 -0.33 9.83
CA PRO A 32 -10.81 0.02 11.01
C PRO A 32 -11.66 1.28 10.86
N ASP A 33 -11.27 2.22 9.99
CA ASP A 33 -12.01 3.44 9.68
C ASP A 33 -13.11 3.24 8.62
N GLY A 34 -13.31 1.99 8.15
CA GLY A 34 -14.28 1.62 7.14
C GLY A 34 -13.81 1.82 5.70
N SER A 35 -12.65 2.41 5.47
CA SER A 35 -12.05 2.51 4.14
C SER A 35 -11.55 1.14 3.67
N TYR A 36 -11.28 1.01 2.36
CA TYR A 36 -10.61 -0.15 1.80
C TYR A 36 -9.18 0.21 1.40
N ALA A 37 -8.21 -0.58 1.86
CA ALA A 37 -6.82 -0.49 1.43
C ALA A 37 -6.42 -1.78 0.70
N GLY A 38 -5.85 -1.64 -0.49
CA GLY A 38 -5.41 -2.77 -1.30
C GLY A 38 -4.85 -2.31 -2.65
N ASP A 39 -4.50 -3.29 -3.48
CA ASP A 39 -3.91 -3.04 -4.78
C ASP A 39 -4.96 -2.59 -5.79
N HIS A 40 -5.02 -1.28 -6.03
CA HIS A 40 -5.96 -0.69 -6.99
C HIS A 40 -5.70 -1.12 -8.45
N TYR A 41 -4.53 -1.63 -8.80
CA TYR A 41 -4.26 -2.20 -10.13
C TYR A 41 -4.99 -3.53 -10.30
N LYS A 42 -4.97 -4.40 -9.29
CA LYS A 42 -5.75 -5.64 -9.28
C LYS A 42 -7.25 -5.34 -9.32
N TRP A 43 -7.71 -4.34 -8.56
CA TRP A 43 -9.11 -3.88 -8.61
C TRP A 43 -9.52 -3.38 -9.99
N ARG A 44 -8.63 -2.68 -10.72
CA ARG A 44 -8.89 -2.25 -12.11
C ARG A 44 -9.07 -3.44 -13.04
N VAL A 45 -8.26 -4.48 -12.90
CA VAL A 45 -8.43 -5.72 -13.69
C VAL A 45 -9.82 -6.32 -13.44
N MET A 46 -10.26 -6.41 -12.20
CA MET A 46 -11.60 -6.90 -11.85
C MET A 46 -12.71 -6.02 -12.47
N ARG A 47 -12.62 -4.70 -12.30
CA ARG A 47 -13.60 -3.74 -12.86
C ARG A 47 -13.66 -3.82 -14.38
N SER A 48 -12.52 -3.92 -15.06
CA SER A 48 -12.45 -4.05 -16.51
C SER A 48 -13.10 -5.34 -17.03
N ASN A 49 -13.24 -6.35 -16.18
CA ASN A 49 -13.94 -7.60 -16.48
C ASN A 49 -15.39 -7.62 -15.98
N GLY A 50 -15.93 -6.47 -15.54
CA GLY A 50 -17.34 -6.35 -15.14
C GLY A 50 -17.67 -6.98 -13.79
N VAL A 51 -16.67 -7.22 -12.94
CA VAL A 51 -16.90 -7.72 -11.58
C VAL A 51 -17.59 -6.65 -10.73
N SER A 52 -18.66 -7.05 -10.00
CA SER A 52 -19.37 -6.15 -9.10
C SER A 52 -18.46 -5.61 -8.01
N GLU A 53 -18.66 -4.35 -7.63
CA GLU A 53 -17.91 -3.68 -6.57
C GLU A 53 -18.02 -4.41 -5.21
N ASP A 54 -19.08 -5.18 -4.99
CA ASP A 54 -19.27 -6.02 -3.80
C ASP A 54 -18.11 -7.01 -3.57
N TYR A 55 -17.49 -7.50 -4.67
CA TYR A 55 -16.33 -8.40 -4.62
C TYR A 55 -15.00 -7.66 -4.61
N ILE A 56 -14.98 -6.38 -4.91
CA ILE A 56 -13.74 -5.59 -5.01
C ILE A 56 -13.48 -4.85 -3.71
N THR A 57 -14.40 -3.97 -3.32
CA THR A 57 -14.34 -3.16 -2.09
C THR A 57 -15.57 -3.33 -1.18
N GLY A 58 -16.41 -4.31 -1.47
CA GLY A 58 -17.57 -4.65 -0.65
C GLY A 58 -17.29 -5.75 0.37
N ASP A 59 -18.34 -6.26 0.98
CA ASP A 59 -18.27 -7.17 2.15
C ASP A 59 -18.36 -8.66 1.76
N GLN A 60 -18.08 -9.03 0.50
CA GLN A 60 -18.05 -10.44 0.11
C GLN A 60 -16.90 -11.19 0.78
N PRO A 61 -17.06 -12.50 1.07
CA PRO A 61 -16.02 -13.32 1.67
C PRO A 61 -14.72 -13.30 0.85
N ASP A 62 -13.58 -13.29 1.51
CA ASP A 62 -12.26 -13.22 0.87
C ASP A 62 -12.03 -14.30 -0.19
N TYR A 63 -12.53 -15.53 0.04
CA TYR A 63 -12.42 -16.61 -0.95
C TYR A 63 -13.20 -16.30 -2.23
N GLU A 64 -14.41 -15.77 -2.11
CA GLU A 64 -15.22 -15.37 -3.26
C GLU A 64 -14.60 -14.21 -4.04
N ARG A 65 -14.04 -13.24 -3.31
CA ARG A 65 -13.28 -12.12 -3.90
C ARG A 65 -12.07 -12.64 -4.67
N TYR A 66 -11.33 -13.58 -4.09
CA TYR A 66 -10.20 -14.25 -4.73
C TYR A 66 -10.60 -14.98 -6.02
N LEU A 67 -11.70 -15.76 -6.00
CA LEU A 67 -12.18 -16.47 -7.19
C LEU A 67 -12.53 -15.50 -8.33
N LYS A 68 -13.19 -14.37 -8.03
CA LYS A 68 -13.49 -13.34 -9.02
C LYS A 68 -12.24 -12.67 -9.58
N PHE A 69 -11.21 -12.51 -8.77
CA PHE A 69 -9.92 -12.05 -9.27
C PHE A 69 -9.24 -13.08 -10.17
N VAL A 70 -9.25 -14.36 -9.82
CA VAL A 70 -8.68 -15.45 -10.65
C VAL A 70 -9.37 -15.51 -12.02
N GLU A 71 -10.72 -15.45 -12.07
CA GLU A 71 -11.49 -15.38 -13.30
C GLU A 71 -11.05 -14.18 -14.17
N SER A 72 -10.93 -13.00 -13.55
CA SER A 72 -10.50 -11.77 -14.21
C SER A 72 -9.06 -11.84 -14.72
N LEU A 73 -8.18 -12.52 -14.01
CA LEU A 73 -6.77 -12.65 -14.36
C LEU A 73 -6.58 -13.44 -15.66
N GLN A 74 -7.46 -14.40 -15.98
CA GLN A 74 -7.40 -15.14 -17.24
C GLN A 74 -7.59 -14.24 -18.47
N MET A 75 -8.33 -13.15 -18.33
CA MET A 75 -8.54 -12.16 -19.39
C MET A 75 -7.39 -11.15 -19.47
N ALA A 76 -6.47 -11.19 -18.54
CA ALA A 76 -5.33 -10.28 -18.44
C ALA A 76 -4.02 -10.87 -19.04
N ILE A 77 -4.08 -11.93 -19.83
CA ILE A 77 -2.91 -12.50 -20.51
C ILE A 77 -2.26 -11.43 -21.39
N GLY A 78 -0.96 -11.21 -21.20
CA GLY A 78 -0.22 -10.11 -21.85
C GLY A 78 -0.18 -8.81 -21.05
N ASN A 79 -1.00 -8.66 -20.02
CA ASN A 79 -0.90 -7.57 -19.06
C ASN A 79 0.18 -7.91 -18.01
N PRO A 80 1.01 -6.95 -17.55
CA PRO A 80 1.97 -7.17 -16.47
C PRO A 80 1.39 -7.83 -15.22
N MET A 81 0.14 -7.54 -14.88
CA MET A 81 -0.53 -8.09 -13.69
C MET A 81 -0.61 -9.62 -13.72
N TYR A 82 -0.86 -10.21 -14.91
CA TYR A 82 -0.85 -11.67 -15.09
C TYR A 82 0.53 -12.26 -14.74
N HIS A 83 1.59 -11.65 -15.23
CA HIS A 83 2.95 -12.10 -14.97
C HIS A 83 3.35 -11.90 -13.51
N TRP A 84 3.00 -10.77 -12.91
CA TRP A 84 3.36 -10.44 -11.53
C TRP A 84 2.73 -11.42 -10.55
N CYS A 85 1.45 -11.73 -10.69
CA CYS A 85 0.80 -12.71 -9.83
C CYS A 85 1.48 -14.08 -9.89
N HIS A 86 1.84 -14.56 -11.09
CA HIS A 86 2.55 -15.82 -11.24
C HIS A 86 4.00 -15.77 -10.69
N LEU A 87 4.70 -14.64 -10.84
CA LEU A 87 6.02 -14.44 -10.24
C LEU A 87 5.95 -14.40 -8.71
N GLU A 88 4.93 -13.78 -8.15
CA GLU A 88 4.67 -13.75 -6.71
C GLU A 88 4.41 -15.16 -6.17
N LEU A 89 3.54 -15.93 -6.85
CA LEU A 89 3.27 -17.32 -6.50
C LEU A 89 4.53 -18.17 -6.52
N LYS A 90 5.34 -18.04 -7.56
CA LYS A 90 6.60 -18.79 -7.69
C LYS A 90 7.62 -18.36 -6.64
N LYS A 91 7.83 -17.06 -6.47
CA LYS A 91 8.89 -16.52 -5.60
C LYS A 91 8.61 -16.72 -4.12
N PHE A 92 7.40 -16.34 -3.67
CA PHE A 92 7.09 -16.33 -2.25
C PHE A 92 6.41 -17.61 -1.78
N PHE A 93 5.62 -18.24 -2.65
CA PHE A 93 4.88 -19.43 -2.28
C PHE A 93 5.46 -20.74 -2.83
N GLY A 94 6.41 -20.67 -3.77
CA GLY A 94 7.01 -21.86 -4.38
C GLY A 94 6.03 -22.60 -5.31
N TYR A 95 5.00 -21.91 -5.81
CA TYR A 95 4.02 -22.46 -6.73
C TYR A 95 4.31 -21.98 -8.15
N ASP A 96 4.63 -22.90 -9.06
CA ASP A 96 5.11 -22.61 -10.42
C ASP A 96 4.18 -23.06 -11.54
N LYS A 97 2.99 -23.58 -11.20
CA LYS A 97 1.94 -23.90 -12.16
C LYS A 97 1.10 -22.66 -12.49
N PRO A 98 0.40 -22.65 -13.65
CA PRO A 98 -0.55 -21.59 -13.96
C PRO A 98 -1.67 -21.49 -12.92
N LEU A 99 -2.03 -20.26 -12.54
CA LEU A 99 -3.23 -19.97 -11.78
C LEU A 99 -4.41 -19.85 -12.74
N THR A 100 -5.33 -20.80 -12.67
CA THR A 100 -6.56 -20.85 -13.45
C THR A 100 -7.76 -21.13 -12.56
N PRO A 101 -9.01 -20.99 -13.02
CA PRO A 101 -10.17 -21.39 -12.21
C PRO A 101 -10.11 -22.83 -11.69
N GLU A 102 -9.52 -23.75 -12.47
CA GLU A 102 -9.38 -25.16 -12.08
C GLU A 102 -8.32 -25.39 -11.01
N THR A 103 -7.28 -24.54 -10.94
CA THR A 103 -6.22 -24.62 -9.93
C THR A 103 -6.45 -23.67 -8.74
N ALA A 104 -7.48 -22.84 -8.79
CA ALA A 104 -7.71 -21.77 -7.81
C ALA A 104 -7.80 -22.29 -6.37
N GLU A 105 -8.52 -23.39 -6.14
CA GLU A 105 -8.64 -23.98 -4.81
C GLU A 105 -7.32 -24.54 -4.30
N GLU A 106 -6.55 -25.22 -5.15
CA GLU A 106 -5.21 -25.74 -4.81
C GLU A 106 -4.29 -24.59 -4.39
N VAL A 107 -4.25 -23.49 -5.19
CA VAL A 107 -3.43 -22.30 -4.90
C VAL A 107 -3.88 -21.64 -3.60
N TRP A 108 -5.18 -21.48 -3.39
CA TRP A 108 -5.72 -20.90 -2.16
C TRP A 108 -5.25 -21.63 -0.91
N ARG A 109 -5.40 -22.95 -0.89
CA ARG A 109 -4.98 -23.78 0.24
C ARG A 109 -3.47 -23.73 0.44
N HIS A 110 -2.70 -23.89 -0.62
CA HIS A 110 -1.24 -23.88 -0.58
C HIS A 110 -0.68 -22.55 -0.06
N CYS A 111 -1.18 -21.42 -0.58
CA CYS A 111 -0.72 -20.10 -0.17
C CYS A 111 -1.14 -19.77 1.27
N ASN A 112 -2.37 -20.09 1.65
CA ASN A 112 -2.85 -19.81 2.99
C ASN A 112 -2.16 -20.68 4.06
N ASP A 113 -1.90 -21.96 3.76
CA ASP A 113 -1.09 -22.78 4.65
C ASP A 113 0.29 -22.15 4.90
N LYS A 114 0.93 -21.68 3.85
CA LYS A 114 2.23 -21.02 3.96
C LYS A 114 2.16 -19.68 4.71
N LEU A 115 1.14 -18.84 4.42
CA LEU A 115 0.92 -17.58 5.14
C LEU A 115 0.72 -17.81 6.64
N GLN A 116 0.06 -18.87 7.04
CA GLN A 116 -0.25 -19.16 8.44
C GLN A 116 0.90 -19.85 9.17
N ASN A 117 1.64 -20.75 8.52
CA ASN A 117 2.58 -21.64 9.17
C ASN A 117 4.06 -21.31 8.96
N ASP A 118 4.43 -20.60 7.87
CA ASP A 118 5.81 -20.18 7.65
C ASP A 118 6.09 -18.86 8.41
N PRO A 119 7.06 -18.85 9.34
CA PRO A 119 7.42 -17.66 10.10
C PRO A 119 7.95 -16.51 9.23
N ASN A 120 8.40 -16.79 8.01
CA ASN A 120 8.92 -15.79 7.07
C ASN A 120 7.83 -15.15 6.21
N MET A 121 6.57 -15.55 6.34
CA MET A 121 5.43 -15.00 5.60
C MET A 121 4.74 -13.87 6.38
N THR A 122 5.53 -12.99 6.97
CA THR A 122 5.11 -11.72 7.55
C THR A 122 5.53 -10.56 6.64
N VAL A 123 5.04 -9.35 6.90
CA VAL A 123 5.44 -8.16 6.13
C VAL A 123 6.97 -8.00 6.10
N ARG A 124 7.63 -8.05 7.25
CA ARG A 124 9.11 -7.96 7.31
C ARG A 124 9.80 -9.16 6.65
N GLY A 125 9.22 -10.34 6.78
CA GLY A 125 9.73 -11.55 6.15
C GLY A 125 9.68 -11.48 4.62
N LEU A 126 8.58 -11.00 4.04
CA LEU A 126 8.42 -10.79 2.60
C LEU A 126 9.37 -9.70 2.07
N ILE A 127 9.56 -8.61 2.82
CA ILE A 127 10.53 -7.55 2.50
C ILE A 127 11.96 -8.14 2.48
N ARG A 128 12.35 -8.94 3.48
CA ARG A 128 13.67 -9.59 3.53
C ARG A 128 13.87 -10.56 2.35
N GLN A 129 12.87 -11.38 2.02
CA GLN A 129 12.90 -12.29 0.86
C GLN A 129 13.03 -11.53 -0.47
N SER A 130 12.59 -10.28 -0.51
CA SER A 130 12.73 -9.42 -1.68
C SER A 130 14.11 -8.77 -1.79
N ASN A 131 15.00 -8.99 -0.81
CA ASN A 131 16.35 -8.42 -0.75
C ASN A 131 16.36 -6.89 -0.95
N VAL A 132 15.46 -6.23 -0.22
CA VAL A 132 15.30 -4.77 -0.23
C VAL A 132 16.23 -4.16 0.81
N ALA A 133 16.98 -3.14 0.42
CA ALA A 133 17.86 -2.38 1.32
C ALA A 133 17.24 -1.04 1.74
N PHE A 134 16.34 -0.51 0.92
CA PHE A 134 15.68 0.78 1.15
C PHE A 134 14.24 0.75 0.63
N ILE A 135 13.33 1.34 1.40
CA ILE A 135 11.92 1.54 1.06
C ILE A 135 11.59 3.02 1.22
N GLY A 136 11.07 3.64 0.14
CA GLY A 136 10.42 4.95 0.16
C GLY A 136 8.91 4.78 0.17
N THR A 137 8.26 5.06 1.28
CA THR A 137 6.79 5.02 1.40
C THR A 137 6.16 6.25 0.77
N THR A 138 4.83 6.33 0.73
CA THR A 138 4.10 7.48 0.20
C THR A 138 3.30 8.10 1.32
N ASP A 139 3.66 9.33 1.72
CA ASP A 139 3.17 9.93 2.94
C ASP A 139 2.65 11.36 2.70
N ASP A 140 1.56 11.70 3.38
CA ASP A 140 0.95 13.02 3.31
C ASP A 140 1.71 14.03 4.19
N PRO A 141 1.84 15.32 3.79
CA PRO A 141 2.47 16.35 4.62
C PRO A 141 1.96 16.44 6.05
N THR A 142 0.71 16.06 6.32
CA THR A 142 0.11 16.08 7.66
C THR A 142 0.43 14.86 8.51
N ASP A 143 1.09 13.84 7.96
CA ASP A 143 1.42 12.61 8.67
C ASP A 143 2.42 12.85 9.81
N SER A 144 2.18 12.21 10.94
CA SER A 144 3.05 12.30 12.12
C SER A 144 4.39 11.60 11.94
N LEU A 145 4.47 10.66 10.98
CA LEU A 145 5.62 9.79 10.71
C LEU A 145 6.07 8.98 11.95
N GLU A 146 5.17 8.73 12.87
CA GLU A 146 5.49 8.00 14.11
C GLU A 146 6.01 6.59 13.86
N TRP A 147 5.45 5.90 12.84
CA TRP A 147 5.86 4.54 12.49
C TRP A 147 7.25 4.50 11.88
N HIS A 148 7.62 5.51 11.07
CA HIS A 148 8.99 5.65 10.54
C HIS A 148 10.01 5.82 11.68
N LYS A 149 9.67 6.63 12.71
CA LYS A 149 10.54 6.79 13.89
C LYS A 149 10.67 5.49 14.66
N LYS A 150 9.57 4.76 14.88
CA LYS A 150 9.56 3.48 15.58
C LYS A 150 10.38 2.42 14.81
N ILE A 151 10.22 2.34 13.48
CA ILE A 151 11.01 1.42 12.64
C ILE A 151 12.50 1.77 12.69
N ALA A 152 12.84 3.05 12.58
CA ALA A 152 14.24 3.50 12.63
C ALA A 152 14.92 3.21 13.97
N ALA A 153 14.15 3.15 15.06
CA ALA A 153 14.64 2.80 16.38
C ALA A 153 14.70 1.29 16.67
N ASP A 154 14.14 0.45 15.79
CA ASP A 154 14.08 -1.00 15.97
C ASP A 154 15.33 -1.69 15.38
N PRO A 155 16.27 -2.19 16.20
CA PRO A 155 17.49 -2.83 15.72
C PRO A 155 17.23 -4.20 15.07
N THR A 156 16.04 -4.77 15.20
CA THR A 156 15.69 -6.08 14.63
C THR A 156 15.30 -6.01 13.15
N PHE A 157 15.06 -4.78 12.64
CA PHE A 157 14.73 -4.56 11.23
C PHE A 157 15.72 -3.57 10.59
N THR A 158 16.59 -4.12 9.74
CA THR A 158 17.74 -3.37 9.18
C THR A 158 17.45 -2.68 7.85
N VAL A 159 16.28 -2.93 7.25
CA VAL A 159 15.88 -2.25 6.01
C VAL A 159 15.52 -0.81 6.34
N LYS A 160 16.11 0.12 5.59
CA LYS A 160 15.85 1.54 5.78
C LYS A 160 14.49 1.91 5.20
N VAL A 161 13.59 2.40 6.04
CA VAL A 161 12.25 2.88 5.64
C VAL A 161 12.19 4.39 5.84
N CYS A 162 11.98 5.13 4.75
CA CYS A 162 11.92 6.58 4.77
C CYS A 162 10.61 7.08 4.14
N PRO A 163 10.06 8.20 4.59
CA PRO A 163 8.89 8.78 3.95
C PRO A 163 9.26 9.41 2.60
N SER A 164 8.30 9.43 1.65
CA SER A 164 8.30 10.32 0.51
C SER A 164 7.21 11.37 0.68
N PHE A 165 7.48 12.58 0.21
CA PHE A 165 6.60 13.72 0.41
C PHE A 165 5.57 13.83 -0.72
N ARG A 166 4.28 13.61 -0.44
CA ARG A 166 3.19 13.68 -1.41
C ARG A 166 2.17 14.76 -1.03
N PRO A 167 2.31 16.01 -1.52
CA PRO A 167 1.43 17.11 -1.16
C PRO A 167 0.16 17.22 -2.01
N ASP A 168 -0.32 16.14 -2.61
CA ASP A 168 -1.46 16.16 -3.55
C ASP A 168 -2.71 16.79 -2.97
N LYS A 169 -3.01 16.57 -1.69
CA LYS A 169 -4.19 17.16 -1.04
C LYS A 169 -4.10 18.67 -0.91
N ALA A 170 -2.88 19.23 -0.80
CA ALA A 170 -2.67 20.68 -0.78
C ALA A 170 -2.79 21.33 -2.16
N ILE A 171 -2.65 20.55 -3.24
CA ILE A 171 -2.72 21.04 -4.62
C ILE A 171 -4.14 20.92 -5.18
N ASN A 172 -4.89 19.91 -4.76
CA ASN A 172 -6.20 19.57 -5.30
C ASN A 172 -7.32 20.45 -4.71
N ILE A 173 -7.26 21.76 -4.95
CA ILE A 173 -8.18 22.76 -4.36
C ILE A 173 -9.65 22.53 -4.68
N GLN A 174 -9.96 21.84 -5.79
CA GLN A 174 -11.30 21.54 -6.25
C GLN A 174 -11.92 20.30 -5.59
N LYS A 175 -11.12 19.50 -4.85
CA LYS A 175 -11.63 18.26 -4.23
C LYS A 175 -12.41 18.56 -2.94
N PRO A 176 -13.47 17.79 -2.67
CA PRO A 176 -14.18 17.88 -1.40
C PRO A 176 -13.21 17.67 -0.22
N GLY A 177 -13.40 18.44 0.85
CA GLY A 177 -12.56 18.36 2.05
C GLY A 177 -11.26 19.16 2.01
N TYR A 178 -10.99 19.93 0.93
CA TYR A 178 -9.79 20.74 0.82
C TYR A 178 -9.57 21.68 2.02
N LEU A 179 -10.61 22.45 2.42
CA LEU A 179 -10.48 23.38 3.55
C LEU A 179 -10.16 22.66 4.86
N SER A 180 -10.84 21.55 5.13
CA SER A 180 -10.55 20.72 6.32
C SER A 180 -9.10 20.18 6.30
N TYR A 181 -8.56 19.87 5.12
CA TYR A 181 -7.16 19.48 5.00
C TYR A 181 -6.21 20.65 5.29
N ILE A 182 -6.53 21.87 4.83
CA ILE A 182 -5.73 23.07 5.12
C ILE A 182 -5.72 23.37 6.63
N ASP A 183 -6.85 23.17 7.32
CA ASP A 183 -6.92 23.29 8.79
C ASP A 183 -6.00 22.25 9.47
N GLN A 184 -6.00 21.01 9.00
CA GLN A 184 -5.08 19.97 9.50
C GLN A 184 -3.60 20.36 9.27
N LEU A 185 -3.28 20.91 8.10
CA LEU A 185 -1.93 21.38 7.79
C LEU A 185 -1.53 22.55 8.72
N ALA A 186 -2.44 23.49 8.98
CA ALA A 186 -2.24 24.58 9.92
C ALA A 186 -1.87 24.05 11.33
N HIS A 187 -2.64 23.07 11.83
CA HIS A 187 -2.36 22.43 13.12
C HIS A 187 -0.98 21.76 13.15
N CYS A 188 -0.54 21.11 12.06
CA CYS A 188 0.77 20.47 11.99
C CYS A 188 1.92 21.46 12.14
N VAL A 189 1.72 22.75 11.81
CA VAL A 189 2.71 23.83 11.94
C VAL A 189 2.39 24.81 13.04
N GLN A 190 1.47 24.43 13.96
CA GLN A 190 1.08 25.19 15.15
C GLN A 190 0.49 26.58 14.81
N LYS A 191 -0.29 26.68 13.75
CA LYS A 191 -1.05 27.85 13.35
C LYS A 191 -2.55 27.62 13.56
N GLU A 192 -3.32 28.68 13.75
CA GLU A 192 -4.77 28.63 13.85
C GLU A 192 -5.41 28.48 12.48
N SER A 193 -4.86 29.17 11.47
CA SER A 193 -5.32 29.10 10.06
C SER A 193 -4.17 29.33 9.07
N LEU A 194 -4.43 29.06 7.80
CA LEU A 194 -3.57 29.39 6.65
C LEU A 194 -4.44 30.15 5.64
N ASP A 195 -4.33 31.47 5.62
CA ASP A 195 -5.27 32.36 4.91
C ASP A 195 -4.75 32.82 3.54
N SER A 196 -3.56 32.38 3.15
CA SER A 196 -2.95 32.71 1.87
C SER A 196 -2.17 31.55 1.27
N VAL A 197 -2.00 31.56 -0.05
CA VAL A 197 -1.15 30.60 -0.76
C VAL A 197 0.29 30.62 -0.21
N GLN A 198 0.79 31.80 0.16
CA GLN A 198 2.12 31.93 0.72
C GLN A 198 2.26 31.17 2.06
N GLU A 199 1.26 31.31 2.93
CA GLU A 199 1.25 30.59 4.21
C GLU A 199 1.14 29.08 4.04
N ILE A 200 0.36 28.60 3.07
CA ILE A 200 0.30 27.18 2.70
C ILE A 200 1.66 26.70 2.22
N CYS A 201 2.33 27.45 1.36
CA CYS A 201 3.68 27.12 0.87
C CYS A 201 4.72 27.07 2.02
N ASP A 202 4.63 28.00 2.96
CA ASP A 202 5.53 28.05 4.12
C ASP A 202 5.26 26.88 5.07
N ALA A 203 4.00 26.51 5.29
CA ALA A 203 3.62 25.33 6.05
C ALA A 203 4.13 24.03 5.39
N LEU A 204 3.93 23.88 4.08
CA LEU A 204 4.46 22.73 3.33
C LEU A 204 5.98 22.65 3.38
N ARG A 205 6.69 23.79 3.31
CA ARG A 205 8.17 23.83 3.46
C ARG A 205 8.58 23.33 4.84
N GLN A 206 7.94 23.80 5.90
CA GLN A 206 8.23 23.34 7.27
C GLN A 206 7.97 21.85 7.42
N ARG A 207 6.88 21.34 6.83
CA ARG A 207 6.60 19.89 6.83
C ARG A 207 7.63 19.10 6.01
N LEU A 208 8.05 19.60 4.87
CA LEU A 208 9.12 18.99 4.06
C LEU A 208 10.45 18.91 4.84
N GLU A 209 10.83 19.96 5.56
CA GLU A 209 12.02 19.94 6.42
C GLU A 209 11.93 18.86 7.50
N TYR A 210 10.75 18.70 8.10
CA TYR A 210 10.48 17.62 9.05
C TYR A 210 10.63 16.24 8.39
N PHE A 211 10.09 16.01 7.19
CA PHE A 211 10.26 14.77 6.44
C PHE A 211 11.72 14.50 6.11
N VAL A 212 12.46 15.52 5.68
CA VAL A 212 13.90 15.42 5.39
C VAL A 212 14.68 15.02 6.63
N SER A 213 14.32 15.51 7.81
CA SER A 213 14.95 15.13 9.07
C SER A 213 14.78 13.63 9.40
N LEU A 214 13.73 12.99 8.86
CA LEU A 214 13.46 11.56 9.00
C LEU A 214 13.92 10.74 7.78
N GLY A 215 14.73 11.33 6.89
CA GLY A 215 15.38 10.62 5.80
C GLY A 215 14.66 10.70 4.46
N CYS A 216 13.62 11.51 4.32
CA CYS A 216 12.97 11.78 3.03
C CYS A 216 13.98 12.26 1.99
N ARG A 217 13.91 11.72 0.77
CA ARG A 217 14.79 12.06 -0.36
C ARG A 217 14.03 12.19 -1.68
N ALA A 218 12.73 11.94 -1.66
CA ALA A 218 11.87 11.99 -2.85
C ALA A 218 10.55 12.67 -2.53
N SER A 219 9.96 13.28 -3.54
CA SER A 219 8.55 13.65 -3.57
C SER A 219 7.90 12.99 -4.77
N ASP A 220 6.62 12.73 -4.68
CA ASP A 220 5.83 12.22 -5.80
C ASP A 220 4.45 12.86 -5.83
N HIS A 221 3.75 12.69 -6.94
CA HIS A 221 2.42 13.24 -7.17
C HIS A 221 1.54 12.24 -7.93
N GLY A 222 0.25 12.20 -7.58
CA GLY A 222 -0.77 11.63 -8.45
C GLY A 222 -1.09 12.63 -9.58
N LEU A 223 -1.15 12.14 -10.82
CA LEU A 223 -1.63 12.94 -11.94
C LEU A 223 -3.07 12.54 -12.25
N ASP A 224 -3.99 13.48 -12.02
CA ASP A 224 -5.38 13.36 -12.46
C ASP A 224 -5.48 14.01 -13.86
N TYR A 225 -6.09 13.29 -14.81
CA TYR A 225 -6.33 13.76 -16.18
C TYR A 225 -7.73 14.33 -16.31
#